data_5d50cc2f1131e88849bd3e230156dc24
#
_entry.id   5d50cc2f1131e88849bd3e230156dc24
#
_cell.length_a   1.000
_cell.length_b   1.000
_cell.length_c   1.000
_cell.angle_alpha   90.00
_cell.angle_beta   90.00
_cell.angle_gamma   90.00
#
_symmetry.space_group_name_H-M   'P 1'
#
loop_
_entity.id
_entity.type
_entity.pdbx_description
1 polymer ?
#
loop_
_entity_poly.entity_id
_entity_poly.type
_entity_poly.pdbx_seq_one_letter_code
_entity_poly.pdbx_strand_id
1 'polypeptide(L)'
;MYPTHQFKDKFILFLKIFFPILIYQFANYSASFVDTTMTGQYNTMDLAGVSTATSLWNPFFTFLTGIVSAMVPIIGHHLGRGKKEEVASDFYQFIYLAFGLSLLLLGMVVFLAPPVLNHIGLEAQVAAVAVSYLWYLSIGIIPLLLFSVIRSLLDSLGLTKLSMYLMLLLLPLNSGFNYLLIYGAFGFPEFGGAGAGLGTSLAYWVLLGISLLVLFKQEKLKALHLEKPIPLNIDKIKEGLRLGLPIGGTVFAEVAIFSVVGLIMAKFSSLIIASHQSAMNFSSLMYAFPMSISSAMAIVVSYEVGAKRFEDAKTYARLGRVTALIFAGLTLSFLYIFRDRVANLYGNDPHFIETTAVFLTYSLFFQLADTFAAPLQGILRGYKDTIVPFYLGLIGYWGVAIPLGYLLDQVTDLGAFAYWIGLIASLIVSGCLYQWRLKTVMKRLS
;
A
#
# COMPACT_ATOMS: atom_id res chain seq x y z
N MET A 1 -11.36 11.10 -18.23
CA MET A 1 -12.54 10.29 -17.91
C MET A 1 -13.73 10.82 -18.64
N TYR A 2 -14.65 9.95 -18.98
CA TYR A 2 -15.84 10.30 -19.73
C TYR A 2 -16.97 10.66 -18.77
N PRO A 3 -17.76 11.69 -19.05
CA PRO A 3 -18.99 11.95 -18.31
C PRO A 3 -19.91 10.72 -18.44
N THR A 4 -20.30 10.17 -17.32
CA THR A 4 -21.21 9.03 -17.26
C THR A 4 -22.58 9.50 -16.82
N HIS A 5 -23.61 9.22 -17.65
CA HIS A 5 -24.96 9.70 -17.39
C HIS A 5 -25.84 8.65 -16.71
N GLN A 6 -25.70 7.38 -17.10
CA GLN A 6 -26.47 6.27 -16.55
C GLN A 6 -25.70 5.47 -15.49
N PHE A 7 -26.41 4.83 -14.59
CA PHE A 7 -25.81 3.94 -13.59
C PHE A 7 -24.99 2.82 -14.24
N LYS A 8 -25.44 2.26 -15.34
CA LYS A 8 -24.71 1.23 -16.09
C LYS A 8 -23.33 1.71 -16.54
N ASP A 9 -23.24 2.94 -17.06
CA ASP A 9 -21.97 3.53 -17.51
C ASP A 9 -21.02 3.73 -16.34
N LYS A 10 -21.53 4.19 -15.20
CA LYS A 10 -20.76 4.35 -13.94
C LYS A 10 -20.23 3.00 -13.45
N PHE A 11 -21.07 1.98 -13.48
CA PHE A 11 -20.69 0.63 -13.06
C PHE A 11 -19.58 0.06 -13.97
N ILE A 12 -19.72 0.18 -15.28
CA ILE A 12 -18.73 -0.29 -16.24
C ILE A 12 -17.41 0.48 -16.08
N LEU A 13 -17.45 1.80 -15.93
CA LEU A 13 -16.24 2.61 -15.72
C LEU A 13 -15.55 2.23 -14.42
N PHE A 14 -16.30 2.06 -13.34
CA PHE A 14 -15.77 1.63 -12.06
C PHE A 14 -15.04 0.28 -12.17
N LEU A 15 -15.65 -0.70 -12.81
CA LEU A 15 -15.03 -2.02 -13.00
C LEU A 15 -13.76 -1.94 -13.88
N LYS A 16 -13.78 -1.11 -14.92
CA LYS A 16 -12.60 -0.89 -15.78
C LYS A 16 -11.43 -0.25 -15.06
N ILE A 17 -11.70 0.52 -14.01
CA ILE A 17 -10.67 1.11 -13.16
C ILE A 17 -10.26 0.13 -12.06
N PHE A 18 -11.21 -0.49 -11.40
CA PHE A 18 -11.00 -1.35 -10.23
C PHE A 18 -10.22 -2.64 -10.54
N PHE A 19 -10.61 -3.40 -11.55
CA PHE A 19 -9.97 -4.69 -11.82
C PHE A 19 -8.49 -4.59 -12.16
N PRO A 20 -8.03 -3.67 -13.01
CA PRO A 20 -6.59 -3.50 -13.22
C PRO A 20 -5.83 -3.13 -11.95
N ILE A 21 -6.40 -2.30 -11.09
CA ILE A 21 -5.80 -1.96 -9.79
C ILE A 21 -5.69 -3.20 -8.91
N LEU A 22 -6.75 -4.01 -8.83
CA LEU A 22 -6.74 -5.26 -8.06
C LEU A 22 -5.64 -6.20 -8.55
N ILE A 23 -5.50 -6.37 -9.85
CA ILE A 23 -4.47 -7.24 -10.46
C ILE A 23 -3.07 -6.72 -10.11
N TYR A 24 -2.80 -5.42 -10.24
CA TYR A 24 -1.47 -4.93 -9.92
C TYR A 24 -1.16 -4.92 -8.42
N GLN A 25 -2.16 -4.80 -7.55
CA GLN A 25 -1.95 -4.97 -6.11
C GLN A 25 -1.52 -6.41 -5.78
N PHE A 26 -2.16 -7.41 -6.37
CA PHE A 26 -1.71 -8.79 -6.24
C PHE A 26 -0.30 -9.01 -6.81
N ALA A 27 0.03 -8.40 -7.94
CA ALA A 27 1.37 -8.47 -8.52
C ALA A 27 2.42 -7.89 -7.56
N ASN A 28 2.12 -6.76 -6.92
CA ASN A 28 3.01 -6.14 -5.94
C ASN A 28 3.29 -7.05 -4.73
N TYR A 29 2.24 -7.66 -4.16
CA TYR A 29 2.41 -8.65 -3.07
C TYR A 29 3.17 -9.90 -3.53
N SER A 30 2.95 -10.35 -4.76
CA SER A 30 3.65 -11.50 -5.32
C SER A 30 5.14 -11.23 -5.52
N ALA A 31 5.54 -10.02 -5.90
CA ALA A 31 6.94 -9.64 -6.00
C ALA A 31 7.65 -9.74 -4.63
N SER A 32 7.04 -9.25 -3.58
CA SER A 32 7.54 -9.38 -2.21
C SER A 32 7.65 -10.84 -1.77
N PHE A 33 6.68 -11.67 -2.13
CA PHE A 33 6.71 -13.11 -1.87
C PHE A 33 7.87 -13.80 -2.57
N VAL A 34 8.14 -13.44 -3.82
CA VAL A 34 9.27 -13.99 -4.59
C VAL A 34 10.60 -13.62 -3.94
N ASP A 35 10.78 -12.36 -3.53
CA ASP A 35 12.00 -11.91 -2.83
C ASP A 35 12.25 -12.74 -1.57
N THR A 36 11.23 -12.90 -0.75
CA THR A 36 11.31 -13.67 0.50
C THR A 36 11.61 -15.14 0.26
N THR A 37 10.94 -15.74 -0.71
CA THR A 37 11.12 -17.18 -1.03
C THR A 37 12.51 -17.45 -1.59
N MET A 38 12.98 -16.66 -2.54
CA MET A 38 14.30 -16.83 -3.13
C MET A 38 15.41 -16.60 -2.11
N THR A 39 15.29 -15.59 -1.27
CA THR A 39 16.26 -15.34 -0.18
C THR A 39 16.27 -16.48 0.83
N GLY A 40 15.10 -16.97 1.23
CA GLY A 40 14.97 -18.08 2.18
C GLY A 40 15.53 -19.40 1.66
N GLN A 41 15.37 -19.68 0.37
CA GLN A 41 15.97 -20.84 -0.28
C GLN A 41 17.49 -20.75 -0.38
N TYR A 42 18.03 -19.54 -0.44
CA TYR A 42 19.46 -19.33 -0.44
C TYR A 42 20.09 -19.55 0.95
N ASN A 43 19.62 -18.84 1.97
CA ASN A 43 20.16 -18.93 3.33
C ASN A 43 19.17 -18.36 4.35
N THR A 44 19.01 -19.07 5.47
CA THR A 44 18.08 -18.66 6.56
C THR A 44 18.54 -17.39 7.28
N MET A 45 19.85 -17.23 7.49
CA MET A 45 20.41 -16.01 8.12
C MET A 45 20.22 -14.79 7.23
N ASP A 46 20.38 -14.96 5.93
CA ASP A 46 20.13 -13.91 4.94
C ASP A 46 18.66 -13.51 4.92
N LEU A 47 17.74 -14.48 5.00
CA LEU A 47 16.32 -14.21 5.13
C LEU A 47 15.99 -13.40 6.39
N ALA A 48 16.60 -13.72 7.52
CA ALA A 48 16.43 -12.96 8.75
C ALA A 48 16.88 -11.50 8.59
N GLY A 49 18.03 -11.29 7.96
CA GLY A 49 18.56 -9.95 7.66
C GLY A 49 17.66 -9.15 6.73
N VAL A 50 17.24 -9.75 5.62
CA VAL A 50 16.33 -9.11 4.64
C VAL A 50 14.97 -8.81 5.26
N SER A 51 14.41 -9.71 6.04
CA SER A 51 13.12 -9.50 6.72
C SER A 51 13.18 -8.36 7.73
N THR A 52 14.27 -8.26 8.50
CA THR A 52 14.49 -7.16 9.44
C THR A 52 14.62 -5.83 8.70
N ALA A 53 15.40 -5.80 7.63
CA ALA A 53 15.58 -4.60 6.81
C ALA A 53 14.25 -4.16 6.16
N THR A 54 13.48 -5.09 5.64
CA THR A 54 12.17 -4.83 5.04
C THR A 54 11.18 -4.27 6.08
N SER A 55 11.18 -4.80 7.29
CA SER A 55 10.33 -4.29 8.37
C SER A 55 10.67 -2.85 8.77
N LEU A 56 11.96 -2.49 8.71
CA LEU A 56 12.41 -1.12 8.95
C LEU A 56 12.05 -0.18 7.78
N TRP A 57 12.18 -0.68 6.55
CA TRP A 57 11.97 0.09 5.32
C TRP A 57 10.50 0.38 5.00
N ASN A 58 9.62 -0.61 5.15
CA ASN A 58 8.24 -0.54 4.67
C ASN A 58 7.43 0.64 5.22
N PRO A 59 7.48 1.00 6.52
CA PRO A 59 6.73 2.14 7.02
C PRO A 59 7.11 3.46 6.35
N PHE A 60 8.41 3.69 6.16
CA PHE A 60 8.91 4.91 5.49
C PHE A 60 8.57 4.93 4.01
N PHE A 61 8.71 3.79 3.34
CA PHE A 61 8.36 3.66 1.94
C PHE A 61 6.86 3.91 1.70
N THR A 62 5.99 3.29 2.49
CA THR A 62 4.54 3.50 2.39
C THR A 62 4.12 4.92 2.75
N PHE A 63 4.81 5.57 3.68
CA PHE A 63 4.63 6.98 3.98
C PHE A 63 4.91 7.85 2.75
N LEU A 64 6.05 7.67 2.08
CA LEU A 64 6.43 8.46 0.92
C LEU A 64 5.53 8.20 -0.31
N THR A 65 5.17 6.96 -0.56
CA THR A 65 4.22 6.63 -1.64
C THR A 65 2.82 7.17 -1.35
N GLY A 66 2.44 7.22 -0.09
CA GLY A 66 1.21 7.89 0.36
C GLY A 66 1.20 9.39 0.03
N ILE A 67 2.32 10.08 0.24
CA ILE A 67 2.47 11.49 -0.15
C ILE A 67 2.29 11.64 -1.67
N VAL A 68 2.95 10.81 -2.46
CA VAL A 68 2.84 10.84 -3.94
C VAL A 68 1.41 10.57 -4.40
N SER A 69 0.66 9.73 -3.71
CA SER A 69 -0.73 9.40 -4.06
C SER A 69 -1.69 10.60 -3.99
N ALA A 70 -1.29 11.69 -3.34
CA ALA A 70 -2.06 12.94 -3.34
C ALA A 70 -2.22 13.56 -4.74
N MET A 71 -1.37 13.17 -5.68
CA MET A 71 -1.51 13.58 -7.08
C MET A 71 -2.85 13.12 -7.67
N VAL A 72 -3.38 11.97 -7.27
CA VAL A 72 -4.64 11.41 -7.79
C VAL A 72 -5.83 12.36 -7.57
N PRO A 73 -6.15 12.80 -6.35
CA PRO A 73 -7.24 13.74 -6.16
C PRO A 73 -6.96 15.13 -6.77
N ILE A 74 -5.73 15.58 -6.82
CA ILE A 74 -5.38 16.87 -7.44
C ILE A 74 -5.66 16.83 -8.93
N ILE A 75 -5.14 15.86 -9.65
CA ILE A 75 -5.37 15.70 -11.10
C ILE A 75 -6.86 15.40 -11.38
N GLY A 76 -7.49 14.56 -10.57
CA GLY A 76 -8.92 14.27 -10.72
C GLY A 76 -9.78 15.52 -10.67
N HIS A 77 -9.52 16.43 -9.74
CA HIS A 77 -10.23 17.70 -9.65
C HIS A 77 -9.96 18.62 -10.87
N HIS A 78 -8.71 18.69 -11.34
CA HIS A 78 -8.39 19.48 -12.55
C HIS A 78 -9.09 18.92 -13.78
N LEU A 79 -9.07 17.62 -13.98
CA LEU A 79 -9.77 16.96 -15.09
C LEU A 79 -11.29 17.16 -15.01
N GLY A 80 -11.87 17.07 -13.83
CA GLY A 80 -13.29 17.32 -13.61
C GLY A 80 -13.71 18.74 -13.93
N ARG A 81 -12.84 19.73 -13.69
CA ARG A 81 -13.04 21.14 -14.04
C ARG A 81 -12.75 21.44 -15.53
N GLY A 82 -12.33 20.46 -16.30
CA GLY A 82 -11.93 20.65 -17.70
C GLY A 82 -10.55 21.30 -17.89
N LYS A 83 -9.74 21.42 -16.83
CA LYS A 83 -8.40 22.04 -16.87
C LYS A 83 -7.32 21.00 -17.15
N LYS A 84 -7.36 20.41 -18.33
CA LYS A 84 -6.38 19.40 -18.76
C LYS A 84 -4.94 19.94 -18.84
N GLU A 85 -4.78 21.22 -19.11
CA GLU A 85 -3.49 21.92 -19.16
C GLU A 85 -2.75 21.92 -17.82
N GLU A 86 -3.46 21.82 -16.71
CA GLU A 86 -2.85 21.77 -15.38
C GLU A 86 -2.21 20.41 -15.06
N VAL A 87 -2.58 19.35 -15.77
CA VAL A 87 -2.10 17.99 -15.51
C VAL A 87 -0.59 17.88 -15.69
N ALA A 88 -0.03 18.46 -16.75
CA ALA A 88 1.41 18.44 -16.99
C ALA A 88 2.16 19.18 -15.87
N SER A 89 1.65 20.32 -15.42
CA SER A 89 2.24 21.06 -14.30
C SER A 89 2.22 20.24 -13.03
N ASP A 90 1.09 19.63 -12.67
CA ASP A 90 0.97 18.78 -11.48
C ASP A 90 1.93 17.58 -11.55
N PHE A 91 2.02 16.95 -12.72
CA PHE A 91 2.93 15.83 -12.93
C PHE A 91 4.39 16.23 -12.65
N TYR A 92 4.88 17.34 -13.22
CA TYR A 92 6.26 17.77 -12.99
C TYR A 92 6.52 18.20 -11.55
N GLN A 93 5.54 18.85 -10.91
CA GLN A 93 5.71 19.21 -9.48
C GLN A 93 5.84 17.95 -8.60
N PHE A 94 5.07 16.90 -8.88
CA PHE A 94 5.21 15.63 -8.16
C PHE A 94 6.48 14.86 -8.53
N ILE A 95 7.00 15.00 -9.76
CA ILE A 95 8.35 14.49 -10.10
C ILE A 95 9.40 15.17 -9.23
N TYR A 96 9.38 16.50 -9.10
CA TYR A 96 10.32 17.24 -8.25
C TYR A 96 10.17 16.87 -6.78
N LEU A 97 8.93 16.76 -6.31
CA LEU A 97 8.64 16.34 -4.94
C LEU A 97 9.14 14.90 -4.67
N ALA A 98 8.85 13.96 -5.56
CA ALA A 98 9.30 12.57 -5.43
C ALA A 98 10.82 12.46 -5.46
N PHE A 99 11.49 13.24 -6.30
CA PHE A 99 12.96 13.28 -6.33
C PHE A 99 13.52 13.80 -5.00
N GLY A 100 12.98 14.89 -4.45
CA GLY A 100 13.38 15.42 -3.16
C GLY A 100 13.15 14.44 -2.01
N LEU A 101 11.99 13.79 -1.99
CA LEU A 101 11.66 12.73 -1.01
C LEU A 101 12.58 11.51 -1.15
N SER A 102 12.95 11.15 -2.39
CA SER A 102 13.92 10.08 -2.64
C SER A 102 15.29 10.39 -2.05
N LEU A 103 15.77 11.62 -2.21
CA LEU A 103 17.03 12.05 -1.63
C LEU A 103 16.99 12.07 -0.10
N LEU A 104 15.86 12.48 0.49
CA LEU A 104 15.65 12.43 1.92
C LEU A 104 15.74 11.00 2.46
N LEU A 105 14.99 10.08 1.84
CA LEU A 105 14.99 8.66 2.24
C LEU A 105 16.33 8.00 2.00
N LEU A 106 16.99 8.32 0.89
CA LEU A 106 18.36 7.87 0.61
C LEU A 106 19.33 8.30 1.72
N GLY A 107 19.28 9.56 2.13
CA GLY A 107 20.07 10.07 3.25
C GLY A 107 19.76 9.35 4.56
N MET A 108 18.49 9.10 4.86
CA MET A 108 18.09 8.34 6.05
C MET A 108 18.64 6.91 6.03
N VAL A 109 18.56 6.22 4.90
CA VAL A 109 19.09 4.84 4.77
C VAL A 109 20.61 4.83 4.92
N VAL A 110 21.31 5.72 4.27
CA VAL A 110 22.78 5.74 4.31
C VAL A 110 23.33 6.10 5.68
N PHE A 111 22.73 7.09 6.37
CA PHE A 111 23.28 7.63 7.62
C PHE A 111 22.64 7.03 8.88
N LEU A 112 21.36 6.66 8.86
CA LEU A 112 20.63 6.21 10.06
C LEU A 112 20.47 4.69 10.13
N ALA A 113 20.33 3.99 9.01
CA ALA A 113 20.08 2.55 9.03
C ALA A 113 21.24 1.75 9.65
N PRO A 114 22.54 1.98 9.32
CA PRO A 114 23.63 1.23 9.93
C PRO A 114 23.69 1.37 11.46
N PRO A 115 23.66 2.58 12.06
CA PRO A 115 23.63 2.72 13.51
C PRO A 115 22.43 2.01 14.15
N VAL A 116 21.24 2.15 13.59
CA VAL A 116 20.01 1.52 14.13
C VAL A 116 20.14 -0.01 14.11
N LEU A 117 20.48 -0.60 12.96
CA LEU A 117 20.58 -2.04 12.82
C LEU A 117 21.69 -2.67 13.66
N ASN A 118 22.79 -1.95 13.87
CA ASN A 118 23.90 -2.43 14.69
C ASN A 118 23.61 -2.34 16.20
N HIS A 119 22.63 -1.55 16.65
CA HIS A 119 22.34 -1.33 18.07
C HIS A 119 21.07 -2.04 18.58
N ILE A 120 20.27 -2.66 17.71
CA ILE A 120 19.03 -3.35 18.11
C ILE A 120 19.22 -4.78 18.61
N GLY A 121 20.44 -5.25 18.78
CA GLY A 121 20.74 -6.56 19.36
C GLY A 121 20.66 -7.72 18.39
N LEU A 122 20.79 -7.48 17.08
CA LEU A 122 20.87 -8.53 16.04
C LEU A 122 22.22 -9.25 16.09
N GLU A 123 22.23 -10.51 15.68
CA GLU A 123 23.49 -11.20 15.37
C GLU A 123 24.27 -10.43 14.31
N ALA A 124 25.60 -10.40 14.44
CA ALA A 124 26.46 -9.60 13.57
C ALA A 124 26.27 -9.91 12.08
N GLN A 125 26.08 -11.18 11.72
CA GLN A 125 25.83 -11.62 10.35
C GLN A 125 24.47 -11.13 9.85
N VAL A 126 23.42 -11.21 10.65
CA VAL A 126 22.07 -10.73 10.30
C VAL A 126 22.08 -9.22 10.10
N ALA A 127 22.73 -8.48 11.00
CA ALA A 127 22.88 -7.02 10.88
C ALA A 127 23.64 -6.63 9.60
N ALA A 128 24.72 -7.34 9.28
CA ALA A 128 25.50 -7.10 8.07
C ALA A 128 24.67 -7.32 6.78
N VAL A 129 23.89 -8.38 6.71
CA VAL A 129 22.97 -8.63 5.58
C VAL A 129 21.89 -7.56 5.49
N ALA A 130 21.29 -7.17 6.61
CA ALA A 130 20.27 -6.12 6.65
C ALA A 130 20.80 -4.76 6.15
N VAL A 131 21.98 -4.35 6.59
CA VAL A 131 22.62 -3.11 6.13
C VAL A 131 22.93 -3.18 4.63
N SER A 132 23.53 -4.28 4.17
CA SER A 132 23.87 -4.46 2.74
C SER A 132 22.60 -4.46 1.88
N TYR A 133 21.55 -5.14 2.30
CA TYR A 133 20.26 -5.13 1.60
C TYR A 133 19.71 -3.71 1.44
N LEU A 134 19.68 -2.92 2.52
CA LEU A 134 19.18 -1.54 2.47
C LEU A 134 20.04 -0.64 1.59
N TRP A 135 21.36 -0.82 1.60
CA TRP A 135 22.23 -0.06 0.72
C TRP A 135 22.02 -0.37 -0.75
N TYR A 136 21.85 -1.65 -1.10
CA TYR A 136 21.51 -2.06 -2.47
C TYR A 136 20.11 -1.60 -2.87
N LEU A 137 19.16 -1.68 -1.96
CA LEU A 137 17.80 -1.19 -2.19
C LEU A 137 17.77 0.34 -2.36
N SER A 138 18.67 1.07 -1.69
CA SER A 138 18.74 2.53 -1.77
C SER A 138 19.04 3.05 -3.19
N ILE A 139 19.73 2.26 -4.01
CA ILE A 139 19.97 2.56 -5.43
C ILE A 139 18.65 2.66 -6.20
N GLY A 140 17.65 1.92 -5.78
CA GLY A 140 16.32 1.86 -6.40
C GLY A 140 15.29 2.84 -5.83
N ILE A 141 15.62 3.62 -4.80
CA ILE A 141 14.67 4.57 -4.18
C ILE A 141 14.16 5.61 -5.21
N ILE A 142 15.08 6.21 -5.95
CA ILE A 142 14.74 7.22 -6.95
C ILE A 142 13.80 6.66 -8.03
N PRO A 143 14.16 5.58 -8.75
CA PRO A 143 13.28 5.06 -9.79
C PRO A 143 11.95 4.54 -9.24
N LEU A 144 11.92 4.04 -8.02
CA LEU A 144 10.72 3.53 -7.39
C LEU A 144 9.71 4.66 -7.11
N LEU A 145 10.14 5.78 -6.54
CA LEU A 145 9.25 6.93 -6.29
C LEU A 145 8.86 7.64 -7.58
N LEU A 146 9.77 7.80 -8.54
CA LEU A 146 9.44 8.37 -9.86
C LEU A 146 8.45 7.49 -10.62
N PHE A 147 8.61 6.18 -10.58
CA PHE A 147 7.63 5.25 -11.14
C PHE A 147 6.26 5.38 -10.44
N SER A 148 6.23 5.57 -9.13
CA SER A 148 4.99 5.81 -8.39
C SER A 148 4.25 7.07 -8.87
N VAL A 149 4.97 8.13 -9.24
CA VAL A 149 4.38 9.33 -9.86
C VAL A 149 3.77 9.00 -11.22
N ILE A 150 4.49 8.29 -12.09
CA ILE A 150 3.99 7.89 -13.42
C ILE A 150 2.74 7.02 -13.27
N ARG A 151 2.77 6.04 -12.37
CA ARG A 151 1.61 5.19 -12.10
C ARG A 151 0.41 6.01 -11.61
N SER A 152 0.62 6.93 -10.67
CA SER A 152 -0.44 7.81 -10.17
C SER A 152 -1.02 8.70 -11.26
N LEU A 153 -0.20 9.17 -12.21
CA LEU A 153 -0.68 9.89 -13.40
C LEU A 153 -1.59 9.01 -14.25
N LEU A 154 -1.13 7.81 -14.60
CA LEU A 154 -1.90 6.87 -15.43
C LEU A 154 -3.23 6.51 -14.75
N ASP A 155 -3.22 6.25 -13.46
CA ASP A 155 -4.41 5.93 -12.67
C ASP A 155 -5.39 7.11 -12.63
N SER A 156 -4.89 8.33 -12.44
CA SER A 156 -5.71 9.55 -12.45
C SER A 156 -6.39 9.82 -13.79
N LEU A 157 -5.74 9.41 -14.87
CA LEU A 157 -6.28 9.52 -16.24
C LEU A 157 -7.23 8.37 -16.61
N GLY A 158 -7.48 7.44 -15.70
CA GLY A 158 -8.27 6.23 -15.95
C GLY A 158 -7.56 5.17 -16.79
N LEU A 159 -6.24 5.31 -17.00
CA LEU A 159 -5.42 4.38 -17.77
C LEU A 159 -4.83 3.27 -16.88
N THR A 160 -5.65 2.73 -15.99
CA THR A 160 -5.24 1.72 -14.98
C THR A 160 -4.76 0.41 -15.60
N LYS A 161 -5.19 0.09 -16.83
CA LYS A 161 -4.64 -1.05 -17.57
C LYS A 161 -3.16 -0.90 -17.90
N LEU A 162 -2.70 0.32 -18.23
CA LEU A 162 -1.28 0.57 -18.45
C LEU A 162 -0.48 0.42 -17.16
N SER A 163 -1.00 0.94 -16.04
CA SER A 163 -0.43 0.72 -14.71
C SER A 163 -0.33 -0.76 -14.39
N MET A 164 -1.37 -1.54 -14.68
CA MET A 164 -1.39 -2.99 -14.48
C MET A 164 -0.30 -3.69 -15.30
N TYR A 165 -0.17 -3.40 -16.58
CA TYR A 165 0.85 -4.02 -17.44
C TYR A 165 2.27 -3.69 -16.96
N LEU A 166 2.54 -2.45 -16.56
CA LEU A 166 3.82 -2.05 -16.01
C LEU A 166 4.13 -2.77 -14.69
N MET A 167 3.15 -2.86 -13.80
CA MET A 167 3.33 -3.57 -12.53
C MET A 167 3.49 -5.10 -12.71
N LEU A 168 2.78 -5.70 -13.68
CA LEU A 168 2.97 -7.11 -14.01
C LEU A 168 4.37 -7.39 -14.56
N LEU A 169 4.95 -6.43 -15.29
CA LEU A 169 6.32 -6.54 -15.79
C LEU A 169 7.37 -6.57 -14.66
N LEU A 170 7.05 -5.97 -13.52
CA LEU A 170 7.92 -5.99 -12.34
C LEU A 170 8.21 -7.42 -11.88
N LEU A 171 7.25 -8.34 -11.94
CA LEU A 171 7.42 -9.74 -11.51
C LEU A 171 8.57 -10.45 -12.22
N PRO A 172 8.59 -10.57 -13.56
CA PRO A 172 9.68 -11.23 -14.27
C PRO A 172 11.01 -10.46 -14.15
N LEU A 173 10.99 -9.12 -14.12
CA LEU A 173 12.20 -8.32 -13.94
C LEU A 173 12.82 -8.57 -12.56
N ASN A 174 12.01 -8.48 -11.51
CA ASN A 174 12.48 -8.70 -10.14
C ASN A 174 12.98 -10.14 -9.94
N SER A 175 12.22 -11.12 -10.39
CA SER A 175 12.59 -12.54 -10.30
C SER A 175 13.87 -12.84 -11.09
N GLY A 176 14.01 -12.30 -12.28
CA GLY A 176 15.19 -12.48 -13.12
C GLY A 176 16.44 -11.87 -12.50
N PHE A 177 16.38 -10.63 -12.07
CA PHE A 177 17.52 -9.97 -11.40
C PHE A 177 17.86 -10.64 -10.07
N ASN A 178 16.87 -11.06 -9.29
CA ASN A 178 17.11 -11.81 -8.05
C ASN A 178 17.85 -13.12 -8.34
N TYR A 179 17.43 -13.86 -9.34
CA TYR A 179 18.10 -15.11 -9.73
C TYR A 179 19.57 -14.87 -10.11
N LEU A 180 19.86 -13.82 -10.87
CA LEU A 180 21.21 -13.46 -11.25
C LEU A 180 22.09 -13.03 -10.06
N LEU A 181 21.53 -12.27 -9.12
CA LEU A 181 22.29 -11.57 -8.10
C LEU A 181 22.31 -12.28 -6.73
N ILE A 182 21.26 -12.98 -6.36
CA ILE A 182 21.27 -13.80 -5.14
C ILE A 182 22.18 -15.01 -5.33
N TYR A 183 22.01 -15.72 -6.44
CA TYR A 183 22.70 -17.00 -6.70
C TYR A 183 23.98 -16.87 -7.53
N GLY A 184 24.29 -15.69 -8.08
CA GLY A 184 25.44 -15.50 -8.94
C GLY A 184 25.37 -16.27 -10.27
N ALA A 185 24.15 -16.45 -10.83
CA ALA A 185 23.94 -17.18 -12.06
C ALA A 185 24.61 -16.50 -13.26
N PHE A 186 24.98 -17.28 -14.27
CA PHE A 186 25.60 -16.84 -15.53
C PHE A 186 26.87 -15.97 -15.36
N GLY A 187 27.63 -16.19 -14.30
CA GLY A 187 28.87 -15.45 -14.04
C GLY A 187 28.72 -14.11 -13.37
N PHE A 188 27.51 -13.75 -12.95
CA PHE A 188 27.28 -12.58 -12.11
C PHE A 188 27.84 -12.79 -10.70
N PRO A 189 28.24 -11.71 -9.99
CA PRO A 189 28.63 -11.81 -8.59
C PRO A 189 27.51 -12.37 -7.73
N GLU A 190 27.84 -13.26 -6.81
CA GLU A 190 26.90 -13.79 -5.83
C GLU A 190 26.83 -12.87 -4.61
N PHE A 191 25.72 -12.14 -4.45
CA PHE A 191 25.50 -11.23 -3.34
C PHE A 191 24.72 -11.85 -2.17
N GLY A 192 24.21 -13.07 -2.34
CA GLY A 192 23.35 -13.70 -1.36
C GLY A 192 22.00 -12.98 -1.19
N GLY A 193 21.41 -13.06 0.01
CA GLY A 193 20.12 -12.44 0.29
C GLY A 193 20.10 -10.93 0.07
N ALA A 194 21.19 -10.23 0.34
CA ALA A 194 21.31 -8.81 0.06
C ALA A 194 21.17 -8.47 -1.43
N GLY A 195 21.46 -9.43 -2.31
CA GLY A 195 21.24 -9.31 -3.75
C GLY A 195 19.78 -9.10 -4.16
N ALA A 196 18.82 -9.47 -3.32
CA ALA A 196 17.41 -9.17 -3.55
C ALA A 196 17.15 -7.66 -3.55
N GLY A 197 17.85 -6.89 -2.71
CA GLY A 197 17.79 -5.43 -2.71
C GLY A 197 18.29 -4.83 -4.01
N LEU A 198 19.41 -5.33 -4.51
CA LEU A 198 19.97 -4.88 -5.79
C LEU A 198 19.09 -5.32 -6.97
N GLY A 199 18.56 -6.53 -6.93
CA GLY A 199 17.63 -7.05 -7.95
C GLY A 199 16.36 -6.19 -8.06
N THR A 200 15.77 -5.83 -6.93
CA THR A 200 14.62 -4.91 -6.87
C THR A 200 14.99 -3.52 -7.41
N SER A 201 16.15 -2.99 -7.05
CA SER A 201 16.62 -1.69 -7.56
C SER A 201 16.77 -1.68 -9.07
N LEU A 202 17.43 -2.69 -9.64
CA LEU A 202 17.60 -2.80 -11.08
C LEU A 202 16.27 -3.00 -11.81
N ALA A 203 15.36 -3.79 -11.24
CA ALA A 203 14.02 -3.98 -11.77
C ALA A 203 13.27 -2.62 -11.86
N TYR A 204 13.34 -1.78 -10.84
CA TYR A 204 12.70 -0.46 -10.87
C TYR A 204 13.38 0.51 -11.83
N TRP A 205 14.70 0.45 -12.02
CA TRP A 205 15.38 1.26 -13.04
C TRP A 205 14.92 0.88 -14.46
N VAL A 206 14.83 -0.40 -14.77
CA VAL A 206 14.32 -0.89 -16.06
C VAL A 206 12.85 -0.50 -16.21
N LEU A 207 12.04 -0.70 -15.17
CA LEU A 207 10.62 -0.36 -15.18
C LEU A 207 10.39 1.14 -15.38
N LEU A 208 11.19 1.99 -14.74
CA LEU A 208 11.14 3.44 -14.96
C LEU A 208 11.45 3.79 -16.41
N GLY A 209 12.48 3.20 -16.99
CA GLY A 209 12.82 3.41 -18.40
C GLY A 209 11.69 3.02 -19.35
N ILE A 210 11.09 1.87 -19.15
CA ILE A 210 9.94 1.40 -19.93
C ILE A 210 8.73 2.33 -19.72
N SER A 211 8.48 2.75 -18.48
CA SER A 211 7.37 3.65 -18.14
C SER A 211 7.50 5.01 -18.83
N LEU A 212 8.73 5.55 -18.89
CA LEU A 212 9.00 6.79 -19.64
C LEU A 212 8.78 6.61 -21.13
N LEU A 213 9.19 5.49 -21.71
CA LEU A 213 8.91 5.18 -23.12
C LEU A 213 7.40 5.11 -23.39
N VAL A 214 6.64 4.45 -22.51
CA VAL A 214 5.18 4.39 -22.60
C VAL A 214 4.58 5.80 -22.49
N LEU A 215 5.04 6.60 -21.53
CA LEU A 215 4.55 7.94 -21.27
C LEU A 215 4.67 8.85 -22.52
N PHE A 216 5.82 8.82 -23.20
CA PHE A 216 6.08 9.67 -24.36
C PHE A 216 5.56 9.10 -25.69
N LYS A 217 5.38 7.78 -25.80
CA LYS A 217 4.89 7.16 -27.04
C LYS A 217 3.36 7.00 -27.09
N GLN A 218 2.70 6.96 -25.94
CA GLN A 218 1.26 6.75 -25.89
C GLN A 218 0.50 7.96 -26.45
N GLU A 219 -0.26 7.76 -27.52
CA GLU A 219 -0.98 8.84 -28.20
C GLU A 219 -1.96 9.59 -27.29
N LYS A 220 -2.63 8.88 -26.40
CA LYS A 220 -3.55 9.49 -25.43
C LYS A 220 -2.88 10.48 -24.48
N LEU A 221 -1.58 10.36 -24.28
CA LEU A 221 -0.79 11.22 -23.40
C LEU A 221 -0.11 12.37 -24.13
N LYS A 222 0.02 12.29 -25.46
CA LYS A 222 0.62 13.36 -26.28
C LYS A 222 -0.13 14.69 -26.13
N ALA A 223 -1.45 14.63 -25.95
CA ALA A 223 -2.28 15.81 -25.75
C ALA A 223 -1.98 16.57 -24.44
N LEU A 224 -1.25 15.97 -23.51
CA LEU A 224 -0.84 16.60 -22.25
C LEU A 224 0.48 17.36 -22.37
N HIS A 225 1.19 17.23 -23.49
CA HIS A 225 2.47 17.93 -23.76
C HIS A 225 3.52 17.73 -22.66
N LEU A 226 3.66 16.47 -22.20
CA LEU A 226 4.59 16.10 -21.12
C LEU A 226 6.07 16.18 -21.54
N GLU A 227 6.35 16.34 -22.83
CA GLU A 227 7.72 16.51 -23.37
C GLU A 227 8.35 17.85 -22.99
N LYS A 228 7.58 18.81 -22.53
CA LYS A 228 8.05 20.14 -22.12
C LYS A 228 8.12 20.23 -20.59
N PRO A 229 9.33 20.21 -20.00
CA PRO A 229 9.47 20.36 -18.56
C PRO A 229 8.88 21.70 -18.10
N ILE A 230 8.17 21.66 -16.98
CA ILE A 230 7.56 22.84 -16.37
C ILE A 230 8.42 23.25 -15.18
N PRO A 231 8.71 24.56 -14.99
CA PRO A 231 9.49 25.03 -13.86
C PRO A 231 8.86 24.71 -12.52
N LEU A 232 9.70 24.65 -11.47
CA LEU A 232 9.28 24.44 -10.10
C LEU A 232 8.26 25.51 -9.66
N ASN A 233 7.14 25.05 -9.13
CA ASN A 233 6.10 25.88 -8.53
C ASN A 233 5.90 25.47 -7.07
N ILE A 234 6.42 26.30 -6.17
CA ILE A 234 6.41 26.02 -4.72
C ILE A 234 5.00 25.92 -4.17
N ASP A 235 4.04 26.70 -4.69
CA ASP A 235 2.66 26.68 -4.19
C ASP A 235 1.97 25.36 -4.53
N LYS A 236 2.20 24.80 -5.71
CA LYS A 236 1.71 23.47 -6.08
C LYS A 236 2.37 22.36 -5.27
N ILE A 237 3.65 22.48 -4.96
CA ILE A 237 4.34 21.53 -4.08
C ILE A 237 3.78 21.60 -2.67
N LYS A 238 3.51 22.80 -2.14
CA LYS A 238 2.84 22.96 -0.84
C LYS A 238 1.45 22.35 -0.83
N GLU A 239 0.66 22.51 -1.89
CA GLU A 239 -0.64 21.84 -2.02
C GLU A 239 -0.47 20.31 -2.00
N GLY A 240 0.47 19.78 -2.76
CA GLY A 240 0.80 18.35 -2.79
C GLY A 240 1.18 17.82 -1.41
N LEU A 241 2.03 18.52 -0.67
CA LEU A 241 2.43 18.17 0.70
C LEU A 241 1.27 18.30 1.68
N ARG A 242 0.47 19.36 1.57
CA ARG A 242 -0.69 19.57 2.47
C ARG A 242 -1.70 18.42 2.39
N LEU A 243 -1.92 17.88 1.19
CA LEU A 243 -2.78 16.71 0.99
C LEU A 243 -2.03 15.40 1.24
N GLY A 244 -0.79 15.31 0.83
CA GLY A 244 -0.01 14.06 0.83
C GLY A 244 0.52 13.67 2.20
N LEU A 245 0.99 14.62 3.02
CA LEU A 245 1.49 14.32 4.36
C LEU A 245 0.42 13.63 5.24
N PRO A 246 -0.83 14.10 5.28
CA PRO A 246 -1.87 13.39 6.01
C PRO A 246 -2.17 11.99 5.43
N ILE A 247 -2.16 11.83 4.11
CA ILE A 247 -2.37 10.51 3.48
C ILE A 247 -1.25 9.56 3.87
N GLY A 248 -0.01 9.98 3.69
CA GLY A 248 1.17 9.20 4.07
C GLY A 248 1.19 8.89 5.56
N GLY A 249 0.84 9.87 6.40
CA GLY A 249 0.73 9.72 7.85
C GLY A 249 -0.32 8.70 8.27
N THR A 250 -1.46 8.66 7.61
CA THR A 250 -2.50 7.64 7.86
C THR A 250 -1.99 6.24 7.55
N VAL A 251 -1.37 6.06 6.39
CA VAL A 251 -0.80 4.76 6.00
C VAL A 251 0.34 4.35 6.93
N PHE A 252 1.19 5.28 7.30
CA PHE A 252 2.27 5.02 8.28
C PHE A 252 1.70 4.57 9.62
N ALA A 253 0.67 5.25 10.14
CA ALA A 253 0.02 4.89 11.40
C ALA A 253 -0.60 3.49 11.36
N GLU A 254 -1.24 3.12 10.24
CA GLU A 254 -1.79 1.78 10.04
C GLU A 254 -0.69 0.71 10.04
N VAL A 255 0.36 0.90 9.26
CA VAL A 255 1.48 -0.06 9.19
C VAL A 255 2.20 -0.16 10.54
N ALA A 256 2.41 0.96 11.21
CA ALA A 256 3.06 1.00 12.51
C ALA A 256 2.27 0.27 13.60
N ILE A 257 0.93 0.36 13.60
CA ILE A 257 0.11 -0.36 14.61
C ILE A 257 0.25 -1.88 14.47
N PHE A 258 0.29 -2.41 13.25
CA PHE A 258 0.52 -3.84 13.02
C PHE A 258 1.91 -4.27 13.48
N SER A 259 2.92 -3.45 13.24
CA SER A 259 4.28 -3.71 13.71
C SER A 259 4.35 -3.74 15.24
N VAL A 260 3.68 -2.82 15.93
CA VAL A 260 3.62 -2.79 17.39
C VAL A 260 2.88 -4.00 17.95
N VAL A 261 1.77 -4.40 17.36
CA VAL A 261 1.06 -5.63 17.76
C VAL A 261 1.94 -6.85 17.54
N GLY A 262 2.68 -6.93 16.44
CA GLY A 262 3.65 -7.98 16.19
C GLY A 262 4.76 -8.06 17.27
N LEU A 263 5.25 -6.91 17.73
CA LEU A 263 6.22 -6.84 18.85
C LEU A 263 5.60 -7.29 20.16
N ILE A 264 4.36 -6.93 20.45
CA ILE A 264 3.64 -7.38 21.65
C ILE A 264 3.48 -8.91 21.64
N MET A 265 3.29 -9.53 20.47
CA MET A 265 3.20 -11.00 20.36
C MET A 265 4.47 -11.73 20.83
N ALA A 266 5.61 -11.04 20.88
CA ALA A 266 6.86 -11.62 21.35
C ALA A 266 6.82 -12.11 22.82
N LYS A 267 5.89 -11.61 23.62
CA LYS A 267 5.68 -12.08 25.01
C LYS A 267 4.97 -13.44 25.10
N PHE A 268 4.37 -13.92 24.03
CA PHE A 268 3.67 -15.20 23.97
C PHE A 268 4.60 -16.31 23.46
N SER A 269 4.09 -17.55 23.40
CA SER A 269 4.85 -18.70 22.92
C SER A 269 5.24 -18.57 21.44
N SER A 270 6.26 -19.31 21.02
CA SER A 270 6.68 -19.38 19.62
C SER A 270 5.57 -19.87 18.69
N LEU A 271 4.71 -20.77 19.16
CA LEU A 271 3.54 -21.24 18.44
C LEU A 271 2.57 -20.07 18.14
N ILE A 272 2.27 -19.26 19.14
CA ILE A 272 1.40 -18.08 19.00
C ILE A 272 2.02 -17.07 18.04
N ILE A 273 3.30 -16.78 18.16
CA ILE A 273 4.00 -15.85 17.26
C ILE A 273 3.92 -16.33 15.83
N ALA A 274 4.25 -17.61 15.57
CA ALA A 274 4.21 -18.17 14.22
C ALA A 274 2.80 -18.20 13.63
N SER A 275 1.80 -18.55 14.40
CA SER A 275 0.39 -18.56 13.99
C SER A 275 -0.13 -17.15 13.69
N HIS A 276 0.20 -16.17 14.52
CA HIS A 276 -0.12 -14.78 14.30
C HIS A 276 0.50 -14.25 13.00
N GLN A 277 1.80 -14.50 12.78
CA GLN A 277 2.49 -14.06 11.58
C GLN A 277 1.89 -14.67 10.32
N SER A 278 1.53 -15.93 10.34
CA SER A 278 0.89 -16.62 9.22
C SER A 278 -0.48 -16.02 8.90
N ALA A 279 -1.30 -15.77 9.91
CA ALA A 279 -2.60 -15.13 9.76
C ALA A 279 -2.47 -13.69 9.25
N MET A 280 -1.50 -12.93 9.74
CA MET A 280 -1.22 -11.56 9.27
C MET A 280 -0.74 -11.54 7.83
N ASN A 281 0.10 -12.48 7.42
CA ASN A 281 0.56 -12.60 6.03
C ASN A 281 -0.62 -12.85 5.07
N PHE A 282 -1.50 -13.78 5.42
CA PHE A 282 -2.70 -14.04 4.62
C PHE A 282 -3.65 -12.84 4.60
N SER A 283 -3.87 -12.17 5.73
CA SER A 283 -4.70 -10.98 5.82
C SER A 283 -4.15 -9.82 4.98
N SER A 284 -2.84 -9.67 4.92
CA SER A 284 -2.18 -8.67 4.07
C SER A 284 -2.45 -8.92 2.58
N LEU A 285 -2.46 -10.19 2.15
CA LEU A 285 -2.84 -10.54 0.78
C LEU A 285 -4.31 -10.17 0.49
N MET A 286 -5.21 -10.46 1.43
CA MET A 286 -6.63 -10.14 1.28
C MET A 286 -6.91 -8.63 1.34
N TYR A 287 -6.03 -7.84 1.93
CA TYR A 287 -6.11 -6.38 1.94
C TYR A 287 -6.07 -5.76 0.54
N ALA A 288 -5.59 -6.49 -0.46
CA ALA A 288 -5.61 -6.05 -1.85
C ALA A 288 -7.02 -5.66 -2.33
N PHE A 289 -8.06 -6.31 -1.87
CA PHE A 289 -9.45 -6.01 -2.25
C PHE A 289 -9.92 -4.63 -1.74
N PRO A 290 -9.95 -4.36 -0.43
CA PRO A 290 -10.38 -3.06 0.08
C PRO A 290 -9.46 -1.93 -0.37
N MET A 291 -8.16 -2.15 -0.47
CA MET A 291 -7.20 -1.16 -0.95
C MET A 291 -7.45 -0.77 -2.42
N SER A 292 -7.76 -1.74 -3.26
CA SER A 292 -8.08 -1.50 -4.67
C SER A 292 -9.38 -0.71 -4.83
N ILE A 293 -10.38 -0.99 -4.02
CA ILE A 293 -11.63 -0.23 -4.00
C ILE A 293 -11.39 1.20 -3.51
N SER A 294 -10.61 1.37 -2.46
CA SER A 294 -10.21 2.70 -1.94
C SER A 294 -9.53 3.54 -3.03
N SER A 295 -8.58 2.95 -3.75
CA SER A 295 -7.87 3.62 -4.85
C SER A 295 -8.81 3.98 -6.00
N ALA A 296 -9.68 3.07 -6.42
CA ALA A 296 -10.68 3.33 -7.47
C ALA A 296 -11.65 4.45 -7.05
N MET A 297 -12.07 4.47 -5.79
CA MET A 297 -12.92 5.54 -5.25
C MET A 297 -12.24 6.90 -5.28
N ALA A 298 -10.97 6.97 -4.90
CA ALA A 298 -10.21 8.23 -4.96
C ALA A 298 -10.16 8.78 -6.40
N ILE A 299 -10.04 7.91 -7.40
CA ILE A 299 -10.00 8.30 -8.82
C ILE A 299 -11.35 8.84 -9.29
N VAL A 300 -12.43 8.06 -9.16
CA VAL A 300 -13.73 8.43 -9.73
C VAL A 300 -14.41 9.55 -8.95
N VAL A 301 -14.32 9.55 -7.63
CA VAL A 301 -14.93 10.58 -6.79
C VAL A 301 -14.22 11.92 -6.99
N SER A 302 -12.89 11.95 -7.07
CA SER A 302 -12.16 13.21 -7.30
C SER A 302 -12.54 13.88 -8.61
N TYR A 303 -12.75 13.10 -9.65
CA TYR A 303 -13.21 13.61 -10.94
C TYR A 303 -14.62 14.23 -10.84
N GLU A 304 -15.57 13.53 -10.26
CA GLU A 304 -16.95 14.00 -10.14
C GLU A 304 -17.07 15.23 -9.22
N VAL A 305 -16.33 15.23 -8.11
CA VAL A 305 -16.27 16.40 -7.20
C VAL A 305 -15.64 17.59 -7.90
N GLY A 306 -14.56 17.39 -8.66
CA GLY A 306 -13.94 18.43 -9.47
C GLY A 306 -14.91 19.02 -10.50
N ALA A 307 -15.74 18.20 -11.13
CA ALA A 307 -16.79 18.58 -12.05
C ALA A 307 -18.04 19.19 -11.38
N LYS A 308 -18.06 19.28 -10.05
CA LYS A 308 -19.22 19.70 -9.25
C LYS A 308 -20.47 18.83 -9.43
N ARG A 309 -20.28 17.56 -9.83
CA ARG A 309 -21.35 16.57 -9.96
C ARG A 309 -21.44 15.72 -8.70
N PHE A 310 -21.90 16.35 -7.60
CA PHE A 310 -21.88 15.73 -6.28
C PHE A 310 -22.80 14.51 -6.15
N GLU A 311 -23.93 14.48 -6.87
CA GLU A 311 -24.82 13.30 -6.87
C GLU A 311 -24.17 12.09 -7.56
N ASP A 312 -23.42 12.33 -8.63
CA ASP A 312 -22.63 11.28 -9.27
C ASP A 312 -21.50 10.79 -8.36
N ALA A 313 -20.84 11.67 -7.63
CA ALA A 313 -19.86 11.30 -6.61
C ALA A 313 -20.47 10.42 -5.51
N LYS A 314 -21.67 10.75 -5.02
CA LYS A 314 -22.43 9.92 -4.06
C LYS A 314 -22.79 8.55 -4.65
N THR A 315 -23.15 8.49 -5.92
CA THR A 315 -23.46 7.24 -6.62
C THR A 315 -22.24 6.33 -6.68
N TYR A 316 -21.08 6.86 -7.05
CA TYR A 316 -19.82 6.10 -7.02
C TYR A 316 -19.45 5.66 -5.61
N ALA A 317 -19.62 6.52 -4.61
CA ALA A 317 -19.36 6.17 -3.22
C ALA A 317 -20.24 5.00 -2.74
N ARG A 318 -21.51 4.98 -3.15
CA ARG A 318 -22.41 3.86 -2.86
C ARG A 318 -21.98 2.60 -3.61
N LEU A 319 -21.68 2.70 -4.89
CA LEU A 319 -21.23 1.59 -5.73
C LEU A 319 -19.96 0.94 -5.15
N GLY A 320 -18.96 1.73 -4.77
CA GLY A 320 -17.71 1.22 -4.17
C GLY A 320 -17.96 0.48 -2.85
N ARG A 321 -18.83 1.01 -1.99
CA ARG A 321 -19.18 0.34 -0.72
C ARG A 321 -19.93 -0.97 -0.93
N VAL A 322 -20.87 -1.01 -1.87
CA VAL A 322 -21.59 -2.25 -2.21
C VAL A 322 -20.64 -3.29 -2.79
N THR A 323 -19.76 -2.87 -3.70
CA THR A 323 -18.75 -3.77 -4.27
C THR A 323 -17.81 -4.30 -3.19
N ALA A 324 -17.40 -3.47 -2.24
CA ALA A 324 -16.59 -3.89 -1.10
C ALA A 324 -17.29 -4.96 -0.26
N LEU A 325 -18.57 -4.80 0.03
CA LEU A 325 -19.36 -5.80 0.76
C LEU A 325 -19.50 -7.11 -0.01
N ILE A 326 -19.67 -7.07 -1.33
CA ILE A 326 -19.75 -8.28 -2.16
C ILE A 326 -18.43 -9.05 -2.11
N PHE A 327 -17.30 -8.36 -2.32
CA PHE A 327 -15.99 -9.00 -2.23
C PHE A 327 -15.66 -9.48 -0.82
N ALA A 328 -16.06 -8.75 0.22
CA ALA A 328 -15.96 -9.22 1.59
C ALA A 328 -16.74 -10.52 1.78
N GLY A 329 -17.99 -10.58 1.34
CA GLY A 329 -18.80 -11.80 1.41
C GLY A 329 -18.11 -12.98 0.74
N LEU A 330 -17.54 -12.79 -0.45
CA LEU A 330 -16.81 -13.84 -1.19
C LEU A 330 -15.53 -14.28 -0.46
N THR A 331 -14.70 -13.33 -0.04
CA THR A 331 -13.42 -13.62 0.63
C THR A 331 -13.63 -14.23 2.01
N LEU A 332 -14.62 -13.74 2.76
CA LEU A 332 -14.97 -14.28 4.07
C LEU A 332 -15.53 -15.70 3.97
N SER A 333 -16.40 -15.96 3.01
CA SER A 333 -16.94 -17.30 2.77
C SER A 333 -15.84 -18.28 2.37
N PHE A 334 -14.95 -17.86 1.48
CA PHE A 334 -13.78 -18.66 1.10
C PHE A 334 -12.91 -18.99 2.31
N LEU A 335 -12.54 -18.00 3.09
CA LEU A 335 -11.66 -18.20 4.24
C LEU A 335 -12.33 -19.03 5.33
N TYR A 336 -13.61 -18.81 5.59
CA TYR A 336 -14.35 -19.62 6.56
C TYR A 336 -14.39 -21.12 6.20
N ILE A 337 -14.59 -21.42 4.92
CA ILE A 337 -14.65 -22.80 4.43
C ILE A 337 -13.25 -23.45 4.40
N PHE A 338 -12.22 -22.70 3.98
CA PHE A 338 -10.88 -23.22 3.71
C PHE A 338 -9.84 -22.85 4.76
N ARG A 339 -10.22 -22.27 5.90
CA ARG A 339 -9.27 -21.78 6.92
C ARG A 339 -8.23 -22.82 7.37
N ASP A 340 -8.63 -24.06 7.55
CA ASP A 340 -7.72 -25.12 7.95
C ASP A 340 -6.72 -25.46 6.82
N ARG A 341 -7.16 -25.44 5.57
CA ARG A 341 -6.28 -25.62 4.41
C ARG A 341 -5.34 -24.45 4.23
N VAL A 342 -5.82 -23.23 4.45
CA VAL A 342 -4.97 -22.03 4.44
C VAL A 342 -3.92 -22.11 5.55
N ALA A 343 -4.30 -22.49 6.75
CA ALA A 343 -3.36 -22.70 7.86
C ALA A 343 -2.32 -23.75 7.52
N ASN A 344 -2.71 -24.85 6.88
CA ASN A 344 -1.81 -25.93 6.45
C ASN A 344 -0.79 -25.49 5.38
N LEU A 345 -1.04 -24.43 4.64
CA LEU A 345 -0.04 -23.87 3.72
C LEU A 345 1.19 -23.33 4.44
N TYR A 346 1.06 -22.93 5.69
CA TYR A 346 2.12 -22.33 6.50
C TYR A 346 2.85 -23.33 7.42
N GLY A 347 2.25 -24.49 7.66
CA GLY A 347 2.86 -25.51 8.50
C GLY A 347 2.01 -26.78 8.58
N ASN A 348 2.66 -27.89 8.95
CA ASN A 348 2.04 -29.21 8.97
C ASN A 348 1.72 -29.74 10.39
N ASP A 349 2.22 -29.05 11.43
CA ASP A 349 1.94 -29.44 12.81
C ASP A 349 0.47 -29.23 13.17
N PRO A 350 -0.25 -30.24 13.70
CA PRO A 350 -1.68 -30.12 14.04
C PRO A 350 -2.01 -28.98 15.01
N HIS A 351 -1.17 -28.75 16.01
CA HIS A 351 -1.36 -27.65 16.96
C HIS A 351 -1.19 -26.28 16.28
N PHE A 352 -0.22 -26.17 15.38
CA PHE A 352 -0.02 -24.97 14.59
C PHE A 352 -1.22 -24.68 13.66
N ILE A 353 -1.74 -25.70 12.97
CA ILE A 353 -2.89 -25.57 12.07
C ILE A 353 -4.12 -25.11 12.88
N GLU A 354 -4.39 -25.73 14.02
CA GLU A 354 -5.52 -25.38 14.88
C GLU A 354 -5.42 -23.93 15.38
N THR A 355 -4.28 -23.53 15.92
CA THR A 355 -4.05 -22.17 16.44
C THR A 355 -4.11 -21.14 15.31
N THR A 356 -3.50 -21.41 14.17
CA THR A 356 -3.54 -20.52 13.00
C THR A 356 -4.98 -20.39 12.47
N ALA A 357 -5.77 -21.47 12.44
CA ALA A 357 -7.16 -21.42 12.03
C ALA A 357 -8.02 -20.51 12.94
N VAL A 358 -7.73 -20.49 14.25
CA VAL A 358 -8.38 -19.55 15.18
C VAL A 358 -7.99 -18.11 14.86
N PHE A 359 -6.72 -17.81 14.63
CA PHE A 359 -6.30 -16.48 14.20
C PHE A 359 -6.93 -16.07 12.87
N LEU A 360 -7.04 -16.98 11.91
CA LEU A 360 -7.74 -16.73 10.65
C LEU A 360 -9.23 -16.45 10.85
N THR A 361 -9.85 -17.03 11.85
CA THR A 361 -11.24 -16.70 12.22
C THR A 361 -11.35 -15.26 12.71
N TYR A 362 -10.43 -14.78 13.55
CA TYR A 362 -10.35 -13.35 13.91
C TYR A 362 -10.08 -12.48 12.68
N SER A 363 -9.25 -12.95 11.77
CA SER A 363 -8.96 -12.29 10.49
C SER A 363 -10.22 -12.07 9.64
N LEU A 364 -11.24 -12.93 9.71
CA LEU A 364 -12.52 -12.72 9.04
C LEU A 364 -13.17 -11.40 9.49
N PHE A 365 -13.26 -11.21 10.80
CA PHE A 365 -13.85 -9.99 11.37
C PHE A 365 -12.98 -8.76 11.09
N PHE A 366 -11.67 -8.91 11.13
CA PHE A 366 -10.73 -7.87 10.75
C PHE A 366 -10.95 -7.41 9.30
N GLN A 367 -11.05 -8.34 8.36
CA GLN A 367 -11.29 -8.04 6.95
C GLN A 367 -12.65 -7.37 6.72
N LEU A 368 -13.69 -7.82 7.45
CA LEU A 368 -15.01 -7.19 7.39
C LEU A 368 -14.97 -5.73 7.87
N ALA A 369 -14.28 -5.48 8.98
CA ALA A 369 -14.10 -4.14 9.50
C ALA A 369 -13.30 -3.25 8.55
N ASP A 370 -12.24 -3.79 7.94
CA ASP A 370 -11.42 -3.08 6.96
C ASP A 370 -12.19 -2.76 5.66
N THR A 371 -13.03 -3.67 5.22
CA THR A 371 -13.97 -3.45 4.10
C THR A 371 -14.92 -2.29 4.35
N PHE A 372 -15.26 -2.02 5.59
CA PHE A 372 -16.05 -0.85 5.98
C PHE A 372 -15.21 0.44 5.98
N ALA A 373 -14.00 0.41 6.52
CA ALA A 373 -13.17 1.60 6.73
C ALA A 373 -12.43 2.06 5.46
N ALA A 374 -11.82 1.14 4.71
CA ALA A 374 -10.91 1.48 3.61
C ALA A 374 -11.59 2.22 2.44
N PRO A 375 -12.78 1.84 1.96
CA PRO A 375 -13.45 2.61 0.91
C PRO A 375 -13.78 4.04 1.32
N LEU A 376 -14.11 4.28 2.58
CA LEU A 376 -14.38 5.61 3.11
C LEU A 376 -13.14 6.52 3.04
N GLN A 377 -11.95 5.99 3.30
CA GLN A 377 -10.70 6.72 3.12
C GLN A 377 -10.52 7.16 1.66
N GLY A 378 -10.74 6.26 0.71
CA GLY A 378 -10.65 6.56 -0.72
C GLY A 378 -11.64 7.66 -1.15
N ILE A 379 -12.88 7.59 -0.67
CA ILE A 379 -13.91 8.59 -0.94
C ILE A 379 -13.50 9.96 -0.37
N LEU A 380 -13.06 10.00 0.88
CA LEU A 380 -12.61 11.25 1.52
C LEU A 380 -11.40 11.87 0.80
N ARG A 381 -10.45 11.06 0.33
CA ARG A 381 -9.35 11.52 -0.53
C ARG A 381 -9.87 12.14 -1.84
N GLY A 382 -10.90 11.55 -2.42
CA GLY A 382 -11.57 12.09 -3.60
C GLY A 382 -12.17 13.49 -3.37
N TYR A 383 -12.65 13.76 -2.18
CA TYR A 383 -13.10 15.09 -1.76
C TYR A 383 -11.95 16.04 -1.35
N LYS A 384 -10.69 15.61 -1.45
CA LYS A 384 -9.51 16.33 -0.93
C LYS A 384 -9.55 16.57 0.58
N ASP A 385 -10.33 15.79 1.32
CA ASP A 385 -10.37 15.83 2.77
C ASP A 385 -9.42 14.76 3.34
N THR A 386 -8.24 15.17 3.76
CA THR A 386 -7.16 14.26 4.20
C THR A 386 -6.67 14.55 5.61
N ILE A 387 -6.72 15.81 6.05
CA ILE A 387 -6.20 16.23 7.36
C ILE A 387 -7.06 15.69 8.50
N VAL A 388 -8.38 15.87 8.42
CA VAL A 388 -9.30 15.38 9.47
C VAL A 388 -9.31 13.85 9.52
N PRO A 389 -9.41 13.12 8.40
CA PRO A 389 -9.26 11.66 8.41
C PRO A 389 -7.96 11.16 9.02
N PHE A 390 -6.85 11.86 8.84
CA PHE A 390 -5.58 11.51 9.47
C PHE A 390 -5.69 11.52 11.01
N TYR A 391 -6.22 12.59 11.61
CA TYR A 391 -6.41 12.65 13.05
C TYR A 391 -7.44 11.65 13.56
N LEU A 392 -8.53 11.44 12.81
CA LEU A 392 -9.53 10.43 13.16
C LEU A 392 -8.96 9.01 13.09
N GLY A 393 -8.09 8.75 12.11
CA GLY A 393 -7.35 7.50 12.00
C GLY A 393 -6.40 7.26 13.17
N LEU A 394 -5.64 8.29 13.59
CA LEU A 394 -4.78 8.20 14.78
C LEU A 394 -5.59 7.85 16.03
N ILE A 395 -6.71 8.51 16.24
CA ILE A 395 -7.61 8.25 17.39
C ILE A 395 -8.17 6.82 17.30
N GLY A 396 -8.68 6.42 16.13
CA GLY A 396 -9.24 5.10 15.93
C GLY A 396 -8.21 3.99 16.09
N TYR A 397 -7.10 4.06 15.37
CA TYR A 397 -6.08 2.99 15.39
C TYR A 397 -5.31 2.94 16.70
N TRP A 398 -4.65 4.03 17.07
CA TRP A 398 -3.77 4.06 18.24
C TRP A 398 -4.51 4.28 19.56
N GLY A 399 -5.61 5.02 19.53
CA GLY A 399 -6.43 5.26 20.72
C GLY A 399 -7.29 4.06 21.14
N VAL A 400 -7.55 3.10 20.26
CA VAL A 400 -8.42 1.95 20.52
C VAL A 400 -7.67 0.64 20.49
N ALA A 401 -6.84 0.36 19.48
CA ALA A 401 -6.27 -0.97 19.26
C ALA A 401 -5.41 -1.44 20.44
N ILE A 402 -4.40 -0.66 20.82
CA ILE A 402 -3.48 -1.04 21.91
C ILE A 402 -4.14 -0.94 23.28
N PRO A 403 -4.83 0.16 23.65
CA PRO A 403 -5.48 0.24 24.95
C PRO A 403 -6.51 -0.86 25.19
N LEU A 404 -7.38 -1.11 24.20
CA LEU A 404 -8.40 -2.17 24.31
C LEU A 404 -7.76 -3.57 24.34
N GLY A 405 -6.78 -3.82 23.47
CA GLY A 405 -6.07 -5.09 23.42
C GLY A 405 -5.36 -5.37 24.75
N TYR A 406 -4.66 -4.40 25.29
CA TYR A 406 -4.01 -4.51 26.59
C TYR A 406 -5.02 -4.73 27.72
N LEU A 407 -6.10 -3.97 27.76
CA LEU A 407 -7.15 -4.12 28.78
C LEU A 407 -7.76 -5.52 28.74
N LEU A 408 -8.14 -6.02 27.55
CA LEU A 408 -8.71 -7.37 27.41
C LEU A 408 -7.71 -8.47 27.77
N ASP A 409 -6.44 -8.30 27.48
CA ASP A 409 -5.38 -9.22 27.87
C ASP A 409 -5.25 -9.31 29.41
N GLN A 410 -5.47 -8.21 30.13
CA GLN A 410 -5.38 -8.17 31.60
C GLN A 410 -6.64 -8.69 32.31
N VAL A 411 -7.82 -8.50 31.74
CA VAL A 411 -9.11 -8.83 32.40
C VAL A 411 -9.77 -10.09 31.89
N THR A 412 -9.24 -10.70 30.82
CA THR A 412 -9.77 -11.92 30.20
C THR A 412 -8.66 -12.94 29.93
N ASP A 413 -9.03 -14.18 29.67
CA ASP A 413 -8.10 -15.26 29.31
C ASP A 413 -7.83 -15.36 27.80
N LEU A 414 -8.10 -14.29 27.02
CA LEU A 414 -7.93 -14.27 25.58
C LEU A 414 -6.47 -14.26 25.13
N GLY A 415 -5.57 -13.73 25.96
CA GLY A 415 -4.14 -13.65 25.63
C GLY A 415 -3.87 -12.89 24.34
N ALA A 416 -3.20 -13.52 23.38
CA ALA A 416 -2.86 -12.92 22.09
C ALA A 416 -4.07 -12.49 21.26
N PHE A 417 -5.19 -13.17 21.37
CA PHE A 417 -6.42 -12.83 20.63
C PHE A 417 -7.03 -11.51 21.07
N ALA A 418 -6.75 -11.05 22.30
CA ALA A 418 -7.20 -9.74 22.77
C ALA A 418 -6.72 -8.60 21.88
N TYR A 419 -5.50 -8.68 21.37
CA TYR A 419 -4.92 -7.67 20.49
C TYR A 419 -5.55 -7.68 19.09
N TRP A 420 -6.00 -8.82 18.59
CA TRP A 420 -6.79 -8.91 17.38
C TRP A 420 -8.18 -8.27 17.53
N ILE A 421 -8.81 -8.47 18.68
CA ILE A 421 -10.06 -7.78 19.03
C ILE A 421 -9.83 -6.26 19.07
N GLY A 422 -8.72 -5.82 19.64
CA GLY A 422 -8.33 -4.42 19.64
C GLY A 422 -8.18 -3.85 18.23
N LEU A 423 -7.51 -4.57 17.33
CA LEU A 423 -7.37 -4.18 15.92
C LEU A 423 -8.72 -4.12 15.20
N ILE A 424 -9.59 -5.10 15.40
CA ILE A 424 -10.94 -5.13 14.80
C ILE A 424 -11.76 -3.93 15.29
N ALA A 425 -11.78 -3.70 16.59
CA ALA A 425 -12.48 -2.56 17.19
C ALA A 425 -11.94 -1.22 16.67
N SER A 426 -10.62 -1.10 16.49
CA SER A 426 -9.99 0.12 15.97
C SER A 426 -10.44 0.44 14.55
N LEU A 427 -10.58 -0.56 13.69
CA LEU A 427 -11.08 -0.39 12.33
C LEU A 427 -12.56 -0.01 12.31
N ILE A 428 -13.37 -0.61 13.17
CA ILE A 428 -14.80 -0.26 13.28
C ILE A 428 -14.95 1.19 13.75
N VAL A 429 -14.22 1.60 14.78
CA VAL A 429 -14.25 2.97 15.29
C VAL A 429 -13.77 3.95 14.22
N SER A 430 -12.66 3.67 13.56
CA SER A 430 -12.14 4.50 12.46
C SER A 430 -13.14 4.60 11.31
N GLY A 431 -13.78 3.50 10.92
CA GLY A 431 -14.82 3.48 9.90
C GLY A 431 -16.03 4.32 10.28
N CYS A 432 -16.48 4.25 11.53
CA CYS A 432 -17.57 5.09 12.04
C CYS A 432 -17.21 6.58 12.02
N LEU A 433 -15.99 6.93 12.43
CA LEU A 433 -15.49 8.30 12.39
C LEU A 433 -15.37 8.83 10.95
N TYR A 434 -14.87 8.03 10.03
CA TYR A 434 -14.80 8.37 8.60
C TYR A 434 -16.20 8.54 7.99
N GLN A 435 -17.15 7.68 8.34
CA GLN A 435 -18.53 7.80 7.89
C GLN A 435 -19.19 9.10 8.41
N TRP A 436 -18.96 9.42 9.66
CA TRP A 436 -19.41 10.71 10.23
C TRP A 436 -18.80 11.89 9.48
N ARG A 437 -17.48 11.85 9.25
CA ARG A 437 -16.77 12.91 8.51
C ARG A 437 -17.29 13.05 7.09
N LEU A 438 -17.50 11.94 6.39
CA LEU A 438 -18.02 11.94 5.02
C LEU A 438 -19.40 12.60 4.94
N LYS A 439 -20.30 12.29 5.87
CA LYS A 439 -21.62 12.94 5.95
C LYS A 439 -21.48 14.45 6.15
N THR A 440 -20.53 14.89 6.97
CA THR A 440 -20.25 16.32 7.21
C THR A 440 -19.74 17.00 5.94
N VAL A 441 -18.80 16.39 5.24
CA VAL A 441 -18.25 16.92 3.98
C VAL A 441 -19.31 17.01 2.90
N MET A 442 -20.13 15.97 2.73
CA MET A 442 -21.20 15.95 1.74
C MET A 442 -22.27 17.02 2.01
N LYS A 443 -22.64 17.26 3.27
CA LYS A 443 -23.60 18.31 3.66
C LYS A 443 -23.09 19.73 3.36
N ARG A 444 -21.78 19.96 3.39
CA ARG A 444 -21.20 21.28 3.09
C ARG A 444 -21.18 21.59 1.59
N LEU A 445 -21.25 20.57 0.75
CA LEU A 445 -21.13 20.69 -0.69
C LEU A 445 -22.47 20.54 -1.42
N SER A 446 -23.51 20.02 -0.74
CA SER A 446 -24.90 19.96 -1.22
C SER A 446 -25.65 21.24 -0.84
#